data_afec12a55ee26a210fbeb930b3b9b4b2
#
_entry.id   afec12a55ee26a210fbeb930b3b9b4b2
#
_cell.length_a   1.000
_cell.length_b   1.000
_cell.length_c   1.000
_cell.angle_alpha   90.00
_cell.angle_beta   90.00
_cell.angle_gamma   90.00
#
_symmetry.space_group_name_H-M   'P 1'
#
loop_
_entity.id
_entity.type
_entity.pdbx_description
1 polymer ?
#
loop_
_entity_poly.entity_id
_entity_poly.type
_entity_poly.pdbx_seq_one_letter_code
_entity_poly.pdbx_strand_id
1 'polypeptide(L)'
;VPRMGQAETRRAIEAAERALPAWRELSAKARANALRRWYDLIIEHQHDLAHIMTLEQGKPLPEALGEIVFGASYIEWYAEEAKRVYGDLIPGATDKRLLVIKQPVGVCAAITPWNFPSAMITRKAGPALAAGCTMVIKPASQTPFSALALVYLAELAGIPKGVLSVVTGAA
;
A
#
# COMPACT_ATOMS: atom_id res chain seq x y z
N VAL A 1 4.65 20.70 1.78
CA VAL A 1 5.45 19.47 1.61
C VAL A 1 6.67 19.75 0.75
N PRO A 2 7.79 19.04 0.94
CA PRO A 2 8.98 19.23 0.14
C PRO A 2 8.74 18.86 -1.35
N ARG A 3 9.39 19.59 -2.25
CA ARG A 3 9.42 19.26 -3.67
C ARG A 3 10.58 18.30 -3.91
N MET A 4 10.30 17.02 -3.80
CA MET A 4 11.27 15.96 -4.02
C MET A 4 11.50 15.76 -5.52
N GLY A 5 12.74 15.43 -5.88
CA GLY A 5 13.17 15.19 -7.24
C GLY A 5 13.71 13.76 -7.44
N GLN A 6 14.56 13.63 -8.46
CA GLN A 6 15.12 12.34 -8.85
C GLN A 6 15.97 11.71 -7.74
N ALA A 7 16.74 12.51 -7.00
CA ALA A 7 17.61 12.02 -5.93
C ALA A 7 16.80 11.39 -4.78
N GLU A 8 15.72 12.06 -4.35
CA GLU A 8 14.82 11.56 -3.29
C GLU A 8 14.07 10.31 -3.75
N THR A 9 13.59 10.31 -5.00
CA THR A 9 12.92 9.14 -5.59
C THR A 9 13.86 7.94 -5.65
N ARG A 10 15.11 8.13 -6.06
CA ARG A 10 16.12 7.06 -6.05
C ARG A 10 16.34 6.51 -4.65
N ARG A 11 16.53 7.38 -3.64
CA ARG A 11 16.68 6.95 -2.25
C ARG A 11 15.48 6.15 -1.73
N ALA A 12 14.25 6.55 -2.12
CA ALA A 12 13.04 5.81 -1.75
C ALA A 12 12.99 4.42 -2.39
N ILE A 13 13.37 4.30 -3.67
CA ILE A 13 13.45 3.01 -4.37
C ILE A 13 14.52 2.12 -3.74
N GLU A 14 15.71 2.64 -3.46
CA GLU A 14 16.79 1.91 -2.80
C GLU A 14 16.40 1.46 -1.38
N ALA A 15 15.64 2.29 -0.64
CA ALA A 15 15.11 1.90 0.66
C ALA A 15 14.08 0.76 0.54
N ALA A 16 13.21 0.82 -0.47
CA ALA A 16 12.24 -0.22 -0.76
C ALA A 16 12.92 -1.54 -1.19
N GLU A 17 13.99 -1.46 -1.97
CA GLU A 17 14.80 -2.61 -2.36
C GLU A 17 15.49 -3.27 -1.17
N ARG A 18 16.08 -2.48 -0.26
CA ARG A 18 16.70 -3.01 0.97
C ARG A 18 15.68 -3.65 1.92
N ALA A 19 14.44 -3.15 1.98
CA ALA A 19 13.39 -3.69 2.83
C ALA A 19 12.73 -4.95 2.25
N LEU A 20 12.80 -5.14 0.93
CA LEU A 20 12.08 -6.20 0.21
C LEU A 20 12.42 -7.62 0.71
N PRO A 21 13.69 -8.03 0.92
CA PRO A 21 13.99 -9.41 1.34
C PRO A 21 13.30 -9.76 2.66
N ALA A 22 13.43 -8.93 3.68
CA ALA A 22 12.83 -9.18 5.00
C ALA A 22 11.30 -9.19 4.94
N TRP A 23 10.68 -8.31 4.14
CA TRP A 23 9.23 -8.25 3.99
C TRP A 23 8.66 -9.46 3.25
N ARG A 24 9.29 -9.87 2.16
CA ARG A 24 8.84 -11.03 1.35
C ARG A 24 9.00 -12.36 2.09
N GLU A 25 9.96 -12.48 2.98
CA GLU A 25 10.21 -13.68 3.80
C GLU A 25 9.19 -13.87 4.93
N LEU A 26 8.47 -12.81 5.30
CA LEU A 26 7.38 -12.94 6.26
C LEU A 26 6.33 -13.94 5.75
N SER A 27 5.78 -14.73 6.66
CA SER A 27 4.64 -15.58 6.31
C SER A 27 3.45 -14.73 5.83
N ALA A 28 2.62 -15.29 4.98
CA ALA A 28 1.38 -14.63 4.53
C ALA A 28 0.52 -14.15 5.70
N LYS A 29 0.46 -14.94 6.80
CA LYS A 29 -0.23 -14.58 8.04
C LYS A 29 0.37 -13.34 8.71
N ALA A 30 1.70 -13.22 8.74
CA ALA A 30 2.36 -12.06 9.35
C ALA A 30 2.07 -10.78 8.57
N ARG A 31 2.14 -10.82 7.23
CA ARG A 31 1.76 -9.69 6.37
C ARG A 31 0.27 -9.35 6.51
N ALA A 32 -0.61 -10.36 6.52
CA ALA A 32 -2.04 -10.18 6.75
C ALA A 32 -2.32 -9.46 8.08
N ASN A 33 -1.65 -9.85 9.16
CA ASN A 33 -1.80 -9.22 10.47
C ASN A 33 -1.34 -7.75 10.47
N ALA A 34 -0.26 -7.41 9.76
CA ALA A 34 0.20 -6.03 9.62
C ALA A 34 -0.82 -5.18 8.84
N LEU A 35 -1.35 -5.71 7.72
CA LEU A 35 -2.41 -5.06 6.95
C LEU A 35 -3.69 -4.89 7.79
N ARG A 36 -4.09 -5.90 8.58
CA ARG A 36 -5.26 -5.80 9.44
C ARG A 36 -5.10 -4.67 10.46
N ARG A 37 -3.95 -4.57 11.14
CA ARG A 37 -3.69 -3.46 12.05
C ARG A 37 -3.70 -2.10 11.33
N TRP A 38 -3.21 -2.04 10.09
CA TRP A 38 -3.29 -0.80 9.29
C TRP A 38 -4.74 -0.43 8.98
N TYR A 39 -5.57 -1.39 8.58
CA TYR A 39 -7.01 -1.18 8.43
C TYR A 39 -7.65 -0.65 9.71
N ASP A 40 -7.40 -1.30 10.85
CA ASP A 40 -7.98 -0.91 12.14
C ASP A 40 -7.61 0.53 12.49
N LEU A 41 -6.35 0.95 12.29
CA LEU A 41 -5.89 2.32 12.50
C LEU A 41 -6.54 3.32 11.53
N ILE A 42 -6.73 2.95 10.26
CA ILE A 42 -7.43 3.81 9.29
C ILE A 42 -8.88 4.07 9.76
N ILE A 43 -9.56 3.04 10.23
CA ILE A 43 -10.94 3.18 10.74
C ILE A 43 -10.99 3.96 12.05
N GLU A 44 -10.06 3.74 12.96
CA GLU A 44 -9.94 4.50 14.21
C GLU A 44 -9.77 6.00 13.94
N HIS A 45 -8.92 6.36 12.96
CA HIS A 45 -8.62 7.74 12.58
C HIS A 45 -9.44 8.26 11.39
N GLN A 46 -10.56 7.62 11.03
CA GLN A 46 -11.33 7.93 9.83
C GLN A 46 -11.80 9.40 9.77
N HIS A 47 -12.16 9.98 10.91
CA HIS A 47 -12.60 11.38 10.97
C HIS A 47 -11.46 12.37 10.71
N ASP A 48 -10.28 12.12 11.27
CA ASP A 48 -9.10 12.96 11.06
C ASP A 48 -8.64 12.89 9.61
N LEU A 49 -8.59 11.68 9.04
CA LEU A 49 -8.26 11.45 7.64
C LEU A 49 -9.25 12.13 6.68
N ALA A 50 -10.54 12.10 7.00
CA ALA A 50 -11.58 12.78 6.22
C ALA A 50 -11.43 14.30 6.29
N HIS A 51 -11.11 14.88 7.47
CA HIS A 51 -10.81 16.29 7.61
C HIS A 51 -9.58 16.72 6.79
N ILE A 52 -8.49 15.95 6.86
CA ILE A 52 -7.30 16.19 6.04
C ILE A 52 -7.68 16.23 4.56
N MET A 53 -8.45 15.25 4.09
CA MET A 53 -8.90 15.15 2.70
C MET A 53 -9.75 16.36 2.30
N THR A 54 -10.72 16.76 3.15
CA THR A 54 -11.56 17.93 2.90
C THR A 54 -10.72 19.20 2.79
N LEU A 55 -9.74 19.38 3.69
CA LEU A 55 -8.88 20.56 3.71
C LEU A 55 -7.95 20.66 2.48
N GLU A 56 -7.41 19.54 1.99
CA GLU A 56 -6.47 19.59 0.87
C GLU A 56 -7.14 19.50 -0.50
N GLN A 57 -8.29 18.82 -0.62
CA GLN A 57 -8.95 18.52 -1.89
C GLN A 57 -10.28 19.27 -2.09
N GLY A 58 -10.92 19.70 -1.00
CA GLY A 58 -12.23 20.35 -1.05
C GLY A 58 -13.42 19.39 -1.13
N LYS A 59 -13.21 18.09 -0.96
CA LYS A 59 -14.31 17.10 -0.93
C LYS A 59 -15.21 17.34 0.29
N PRO A 60 -16.56 17.32 0.13
CA PRO A 60 -17.46 17.41 1.29
C PRO A 60 -17.16 16.35 2.34
N LEU A 61 -17.17 16.72 3.62
CA LEU A 61 -16.76 15.85 4.72
C LEU A 61 -17.48 14.49 4.74
N PRO A 62 -18.80 14.39 4.49
CA PRO A 62 -19.47 13.08 4.43
C PRO A 62 -18.95 12.19 3.30
N GLU A 63 -18.62 12.79 2.13
CA GLU A 63 -18.05 12.05 1.01
C GLU A 63 -16.60 11.64 1.28
N ALA A 64 -15.82 12.51 1.93
CA ALA A 64 -14.46 12.22 2.37
C ALA A 64 -14.45 11.04 3.36
N LEU A 65 -15.36 11.05 4.34
CA LEU A 65 -15.52 9.95 5.28
C LEU A 65 -15.89 8.64 4.56
N GLY A 66 -16.81 8.70 3.63
CA GLY A 66 -17.17 7.54 2.78
C GLY A 66 -15.97 7.00 1.99
N GLU A 67 -15.12 7.89 1.46
CA GLU A 67 -13.91 7.48 0.76
C GLU A 67 -12.90 6.80 1.69
N ILE A 68 -12.71 7.31 2.92
CA ILE A 68 -11.79 6.67 3.88
C ILE A 68 -12.23 5.25 4.18
N VAL A 69 -13.51 5.03 4.48
CA VAL A 69 -14.07 3.69 4.75
C VAL A 69 -13.93 2.79 3.52
N PHE A 70 -14.27 3.29 2.34
CA PHE A 70 -14.10 2.58 1.08
C PHE A 70 -12.63 2.24 0.81
N GLY A 71 -11.72 3.20 1.03
CA GLY A 71 -10.28 2.97 0.90
C GLY A 71 -9.75 1.92 1.88
N ALA A 72 -10.22 1.94 3.13
CA ALA A 72 -9.86 0.97 4.15
C ALA A 72 -10.30 -0.45 3.76
N SER A 73 -11.46 -0.61 3.13
CA SER A 73 -11.97 -1.92 2.72
C SER A 73 -11.03 -2.67 1.76
N TYR A 74 -10.24 -1.98 0.95
CA TYR A 74 -9.18 -2.61 0.15
C TYR A 74 -8.10 -3.23 1.03
N ILE A 75 -7.68 -2.53 2.09
CA ILE A 75 -6.66 -3.07 3.00
C ILE A 75 -7.19 -4.30 3.73
N GLU A 76 -8.43 -4.26 4.21
CA GLU A 76 -9.10 -5.40 4.84
C GLU A 76 -9.18 -6.59 3.88
N TRP A 77 -9.69 -6.37 2.67
CA TRP A 77 -9.81 -7.41 1.64
C TRP A 77 -8.47 -8.09 1.37
N TYR A 78 -7.43 -7.30 1.12
CA TYR A 78 -6.11 -7.85 0.80
C TYR A 78 -5.38 -8.42 2.01
N ALA A 79 -5.71 -8.04 3.24
CA ALA A 79 -5.26 -8.76 4.43
C ALA A 79 -5.79 -10.21 4.44
N GLU A 80 -7.03 -10.42 4.01
CA GLU A 80 -7.60 -11.77 3.85
C GLU A 80 -6.99 -12.52 2.66
N GLU A 81 -6.88 -11.86 1.50
CA GLU A 81 -6.33 -12.44 0.27
C GLU A 81 -4.82 -12.77 0.36
N ALA A 82 -4.06 -12.11 1.23
CA ALA A 82 -2.65 -12.43 1.45
C ALA A 82 -2.40 -13.92 1.71
N LYS A 83 -3.35 -14.58 2.39
CA LYS A 83 -3.27 -16.00 2.75
C LYS A 83 -3.67 -16.93 1.59
N ARG A 84 -4.16 -16.40 0.46
CA ARG A 84 -4.60 -17.14 -0.72
C ARG A 84 -3.67 -17.01 -1.91
N VAL A 85 -2.48 -16.43 -1.73
CA VAL A 85 -1.43 -16.37 -2.76
C VAL A 85 -0.69 -17.70 -2.77
N TYR A 86 -1.32 -18.72 -3.32
CA TYR A 86 -0.74 -20.05 -3.54
C TYR A 86 -0.60 -20.32 -5.04
N GLY A 87 0.10 -21.39 -5.38
CA GLY A 87 0.35 -21.79 -6.75
C GLY A 87 -0.58 -22.92 -7.21
N ASP A 88 -0.21 -23.52 -8.32
CA ASP A 88 -0.98 -24.58 -8.97
C ASP A 88 -0.11 -25.83 -9.19
N LEU A 89 -0.72 -27.00 -9.08
CA LEU A 89 -0.17 -28.26 -9.57
C LEU A 89 -0.94 -28.64 -10.83
N ILE A 90 -0.28 -28.50 -11.98
CA ILE A 90 -0.91 -28.70 -13.29
C ILE A 90 -0.64 -30.13 -13.77
N PRO A 91 -1.65 -30.89 -14.19
CA PRO A 91 -1.46 -32.19 -14.82
C PRO A 91 -0.58 -32.07 -16.07
N GLY A 92 0.43 -32.89 -16.17
CA GLY A 92 1.36 -32.95 -17.29
C GLY A 92 1.47 -34.37 -17.88
N ALA A 93 2.50 -34.60 -18.69
CA ALA A 93 2.84 -35.94 -19.14
C ALA A 93 3.17 -36.87 -17.96
N THR A 94 3.10 -38.18 -18.18
CA THR A 94 3.24 -39.19 -17.11
C THR A 94 4.60 -39.14 -16.40
N ASP A 95 5.63 -38.60 -17.08
CA ASP A 95 7.00 -38.47 -16.59
C ASP A 95 7.28 -37.12 -15.93
N LYS A 96 6.30 -36.21 -15.87
CA LYS A 96 6.49 -34.81 -15.38
C LYS A 96 5.37 -34.37 -14.43
N ARG A 97 5.77 -33.52 -13.47
CA ARG A 97 4.86 -32.75 -12.64
C ARG A 97 5.16 -31.28 -12.85
N LEU A 98 4.12 -30.49 -13.13
CA LEU A 98 4.23 -29.04 -13.33
C LEU A 98 3.76 -28.33 -12.08
N LEU A 99 4.67 -27.64 -11.41
CA LEU A 99 4.40 -26.84 -10.22
C LEU A 99 4.57 -25.36 -10.59
N VAL A 100 3.51 -24.58 -10.41
CA VAL A 100 3.54 -23.13 -10.58
C VAL A 100 3.52 -22.48 -9.21
N ILE A 101 4.47 -21.59 -8.93
CA ILE A 101 4.54 -20.80 -7.70
C ILE A 101 4.35 -19.32 -8.03
N LYS A 102 3.71 -18.58 -7.13
CA LYS A 102 3.58 -17.12 -7.22
C LYS A 102 4.62 -16.49 -6.32
N GLN A 103 5.34 -15.48 -6.86
CA GLN A 103 6.37 -14.75 -6.13
C GLN A 103 6.14 -13.25 -6.25
N PRO A 104 6.53 -12.43 -5.23
CA PRO A 104 6.50 -10.97 -5.35
C PRO A 104 7.34 -10.51 -6.53
N VAL A 105 6.81 -9.56 -7.31
CA VAL A 105 7.55 -8.99 -8.47
C VAL A 105 8.70 -8.06 -8.04
N GLY A 106 8.74 -7.63 -6.78
CA GLY A 106 9.79 -6.77 -6.25
C GLY A 106 9.29 -5.41 -5.78
N VAL A 107 10.04 -4.36 -6.06
CA VAL A 107 9.67 -2.98 -5.76
C VAL A 107 8.62 -2.49 -6.74
N CYS A 108 7.48 -2.03 -6.23
CA CYS A 108 6.38 -1.46 -7.00
C CYS A 108 6.36 0.06 -6.90
N ALA A 109 5.75 0.70 -7.88
CA ALA A 109 5.47 2.14 -7.87
C ALA A 109 3.98 2.41 -8.07
N ALA A 110 3.46 3.44 -7.39
CA ALA A 110 2.10 3.93 -7.59
C ALA A 110 2.12 5.44 -7.80
N ILE A 111 1.67 5.89 -8.98
CA ILE A 111 1.39 7.30 -9.25
C ILE A 111 -0.12 7.47 -9.19
N THR A 112 -0.61 8.31 -8.26
CA THR A 112 -2.03 8.39 -7.97
C THR A 112 -2.61 9.77 -8.26
N PRO A 113 -3.85 9.84 -8.77
CA PRO A 113 -4.56 11.09 -9.01
C PRO A 113 -5.11 11.69 -7.71
N TRP A 114 -5.61 12.92 -7.81
CA TRP A 114 -6.12 13.72 -6.70
C TRP A 114 -7.57 13.45 -6.32
N ASN A 115 -8.36 12.85 -7.20
CA ASN A 115 -9.83 12.74 -7.05
C ASN A 115 -10.29 11.74 -5.98
N PHE A 116 -9.50 10.71 -5.69
CA PHE A 116 -9.68 9.77 -4.59
C PHE A 116 -8.34 9.54 -3.89
N PRO A 117 -7.84 10.54 -3.15
CA PRO A 117 -6.45 10.57 -2.67
C PRO A 117 -6.11 9.44 -1.69
N SER A 118 -7.08 8.92 -0.95
CA SER A 118 -6.89 7.77 -0.05
C SER A 118 -7.14 6.44 -0.77
N ALA A 119 -8.29 6.29 -1.41
CA ALA A 119 -8.69 5.02 -2.03
C ALA A 119 -7.77 4.60 -3.18
N MET A 120 -7.23 5.56 -3.96
CA MET A 120 -6.29 5.25 -5.05
C MET A 120 -4.93 4.73 -4.55
N ILE A 121 -4.58 5.01 -3.31
CA ILE A 121 -3.38 4.49 -2.65
C ILE A 121 -3.67 3.11 -2.07
N THR A 122 -4.68 2.98 -1.23
CA THR A 122 -4.96 1.74 -0.51
C THR A 122 -5.26 0.56 -1.43
N ARG A 123 -5.98 0.80 -2.54
CA ARG A 123 -6.25 -0.23 -3.57
C ARG A 123 -5.02 -0.73 -4.32
N LYS A 124 -3.90 0.00 -4.27
CA LYS A 124 -2.61 -0.41 -4.86
C LYS A 124 -1.65 -0.95 -3.80
N ALA A 125 -1.56 -0.25 -2.67
CA ALA A 125 -0.67 -0.67 -1.58
C ALA A 125 -1.13 -1.97 -0.92
N GLY A 126 -2.44 -2.14 -0.69
CA GLY A 126 -2.99 -3.36 -0.12
C GLY A 126 -2.51 -4.64 -0.83
N PRO A 127 -2.83 -4.81 -2.12
CA PRO A 127 -2.40 -6.01 -2.85
C PRO A 127 -0.89 -6.15 -2.98
N ALA A 128 -0.15 -5.05 -3.18
CA ALA A 128 1.31 -5.10 -3.30
C ALA A 128 1.95 -5.63 -2.01
N LEU A 129 1.58 -5.07 -0.87
CA LEU A 129 2.12 -5.48 0.43
C LEU A 129 1.66 -6.90 0.80
N ALA A 130 0.41 -7.25 0.52
CA ALA A 130 -0.12 -8.59 0.72
C ALA A 130 0.68 -9.66 -0.03
N ALA A 131 1.01 -9.37 -1.29
CA ALA A 131 1.82 -10.25 -2.14
C ALA A 131 3.30 -10.33 -1.71
N GLY A 132 3.76 -9.47 -0.79
CA GLY A 132 5.15 -9.42 -0.33
C GLY A 132 6.05 -8.46 -1.13
N CYS A 133 5.46 -7.57 -1.93
CA CYS A 133 6.15 -6.47 -2.60
C CYS A 133 6.36 -5.30 -1.64
N THR A 134 7.32 -4.43 -1.96
CA THR A 134 7.46 -3.09 -1.39
C THR A 134 6.96 -2.05 -2.38
N MET A 135 6.62 -0.82 -1.91
CA MET A 135 6.05 0.18 -2.80
C MET A 135 6.51 1.60 -2.49
N VAL A 136 6.77 2.35 -3.55
CA VAL A 136 6.98 3.80 -3.52
C VAL A 136 5.76 4.49 -4.14
N ILE A 137 5.17 5.42 -3.41
CA ILE A 137 3.97 6.16 -3.82
C ILE A 137 4.37 7.58 -4.22
N LYS A 138 3.92 8.03 -5.38
CA LYS A 138 3.94 9.42 -5.81
C LYS A 138 2.49 9.92 -5.87
N PRO A 139 1.97 10.57 -4.80
CA PRO A 139 0.63 11.14 -4.82
C PRO A 139 0.56 12.37 -5.74
N ALA A 140 -0.64 12.76 -6.11
CA ALA A 140 -0.85 14.03 -6.77
C ALA A 140 -0.31 15.20 -5.93
N SER A 141 0.22 16.23 -6.58
CA SER A 141 0.79 17.39 -5.88
C SER A 141 -0.25 18.19 -5.08
N GLN A 142 -1.53 18.06 -5.46
CA GLN A 142 -2.67 18.72 -4.80
C GLN A 142 -3.09 18.02 -3.51
N THR A 143 -2.82 16.71 -3.35
CA THR A 143 -3.33 15.90 -2.25
C THR A 143 -2.24 15.04 -1.60
N PRO A 144 -1.13 15.64 -1.14
CA PRO A 144 -0.03 14.89 -0.54
C PRO A 144 -0.31 14.44 0.90
N PHE A 145 -1.13 15.17 1.66
CA PHE A 145 -1.31 14.91 3.09
C PHE A 145 -2.11 13.64 3.36
N SER A 146 -3.13 13.32 2.56
CA SER A 146 -3.82 12.03 2.64
C SER A 146 -2.85 10.86 2.48
N ALA A 147 -1.91 10.95 1.53
CA ALA A 147 -0.89 9.93 1.32
C ALA A 147 0.07 9.80 2.51
N LEU A 148 0.56 10.93 3.02
CA LEU A 148 1.48 10.96 4.16
C LEU A 148 0.83 10.38 5.42
N ALA A 149 -0.44 10.76 5.70
CA ALA A 149 -1.19 10.24 6.84
C ALA A 149 -1.39 8.72 6.75
N LEU A 150 -1.76 8.18 5.58
CA LEU A 150 -1.91 6.74 5.38
C LEU A 150 -0.60 5.99 5.64
N VAL A 151 0.54 6.48 5.13
CA VAL A 151 1.83 5.83 5.33
C VAL A 151 2.30 5.95 6.78
N TYR A 152 2.02 7.07 7.46
CA TYR A 152 2.26 7.20 8.89
C TYR A 152 1.49 6.13 9.70
N LEU A 153 0.20 5.93 9.41
CA LEU A 153 -0.59 4.86 10.04
C LEU A 153 -0.06 3.46 9.70
N ALA A 154 0.48 3.26 8.50
CA ALA A 154 1.12 2.00 8.13
C ALA A 154 2.37 1.70 8.99
N GLU A 155 3.20 2.72 9.27
CA GLU A 155 4.33 2.57 10.20
C GLU A 155 3.87 2.24 11.62
N LEU A 156 2.82 2.91 12.13
CA LEU A 156 2.21 2.61 13.44
C LEU A 156 1.62 1.18 13.50
N ALA A 157 1.10 0.68 12.38
CA ALA A 157 0.64 -0.70 12.26
C ALA A 157 1.78 -1.73 12.29
N GLY A 158 3.03 -1.29 12.29
CA GLY A 158 4.21 -2.14 12.30
C GLY A 158 4.68 -2.59 10.92
N ILE A 159 4.25 -1.93 9.84
CA ILE A 159 4.84 -2.11 8.52
C ILE A 159 6.22 -1.46 8.55
N PRO A 160 7.31 -2.22 8.26
CA PRO A 160 8.67 -1.72 8.41
C PRO A 160 8.99 -0.55 7.49
N LYS A 161 9.88 0.34 7.94
CA LYS A 161 10.40 1.44 7.12
C LYS A 161 11.00 0.91 5.82
N GLY A 162 10.71 1.59 4.73
CA GLY A 162 11.11 1.21 3.38
C GLY A 162 10.12 0.29 2.66
N VAL A 163 9.27 -0.46 3.38
CA VAL A 163 8.24 -1.30 2.74
C VAL A 163 7.20 -0.46 1.99
N LEU A 164 6.81 0.68 2.58
CA LEU A 164 5.91 1.65 1.96
C LEU A 164 6.48 3.05 2.16
N SER A 165 6.68 3.78 1.06
CA SER A 165 7.27 5.12 1.07
C SER A 165 6.48 6.10 0.20
N VAL A 166 6.53 7.39 0.55
CA VAL A 166 5.91 8.47 -0.23
C VAL A 166 6.98 9.44 -0.73
N VAL A 167 6.90 9.78 -2.00
CA VAL A 167 7.71 10.84 -2.64
C VAL A 167 6.77 11.94 -3.09
N THR A 168 6.89 13.13 -2.49
CA THR A 168 6.08 14.31 -2.84
C THR A 168 6.80 15.17 -3.88
N GLY A 169 6.06 15.94 -4.67
CA GLY A 169 6.65 16.82 -5.68
C GLY A 169 5.71 17.09 -6.84
N ALA A 170 6.21 17.83 -7.84
CA ALA A 170 5.49 18.07 -9.09
C ALA A 170 5.30 16.77 -9.89
N ALA A 171 4.38 16.84 -10.86
CA ALA A 171 4.15 15.76 -11.82
C ALA A 171 5.36 15.61 -12.74
#